data_7f580edffda7fbd14b1ba0e477a8d561
#
_entry.id   7f580edffda7fbd14b1ba0e477a8d561
#
_cell.length_a   1.000
_cell.length_b   1.000
_cell.length_c   1.000
_cell.angle_alpha   90.00
_cell.angle_beta   90.00
_cell.angle_gamma   90.00
#
_symmetry.space_group_name_H-M   'P 1'
#
loop_
_entity.id
_entity.type
_entity.pdbx_description
1 polymer ?
#
loop_
_entity_poly.entity_id
_entity_poly.type
_entity_poly.pdbx_seq_one_letter_code
_entity_poly.pdbx_strand_id
1 'polypeptide(L)'
;MTSKETLIAQDGEQLVEANLLAKSPGQPPSLPNETPLTRADSRSQVSGPTLAFAEVCLTLGRTTILDNVSFQVQPGTVHALVGPNGGGKSSLIKTLLGQMPHQGQLSLQWPGEPGTIGYVPQALEFDRGLPMTVDDFMAAMCQRRPAFLGLSKHYAGAIGEALERVGMQDKRKRRMGALSGGERQRVLLAQGLIPAPQLLVLDEPMSALDEAGIRVFERLLGDWRAAGITVLWIEHDLEAVGRLADRVTGLNRRVLFDATPQQALTPERLLTLFSTHPRSAA
;
A
#
# COMPACT_ATOMS: atom_id res chain seq x y z
N MET A 1 22.50 30.38 -37.02
CA MET A 1 21.19 30.77 -36.57
C MET A 1 20.62 29.51 -35.93
N THR A 2 21.06 29.15 -34.78
CA THR A 2 20.79 29.51 -33.38
C THR A 2 19.38 29.13 -32.96
N SER A 3 19.33 28.02 -32.26
CA SER A 3 18.85 27.87 -30.86
C SER A 3 17.41 28.29 -30.61
N LYS A 4 16.58 27.30 -30.38
CA LYS A 4 15.50 27.29 -29.37
C LYS A 4 14.70 25.98 -29.44
N GLU A 5 15.28 24.89 -29.04
CA GLU A 5 14.57 23.67 -28.68
C GLU A 5 15.39 22.95 -27.61
N THR A 6 15.26 23.37 -26.40
CA THR A 6 15.64 22.59 -25.20
C THR A 6 15.24 23.44 -23.99
N LEU A 7 14.06 23.26 -23.47
CA LEU A 7 13.70 23.58 -22.09
C LEU A 7 12.21 23.31 -21.83
N ILE A 8 11.77 22.07 -21.83
CA ILE A 8 10.54 21.64 -21.14
C ILE A 8 10.68 20.12 -20.91
N ALA A 9 11.48 19.72 -19.95
CA ALA A 9 11.50 18.35 -19.41
C ALA A 9 12.36 18.30 -18.13
N GLN A 10 12.05 19.10 -17.14
CA GLN A 10 12.79 19.03 -15.86
C GLN A 10 11.94 19.20 -14.59
N ASP A 11 10.65 19.42 -14.66
CA ASP A 11 9.85 19.66 -13.43
C ASP A 11 9.02 18.47 -12.93
N GLY A 12 9.04 17.33 -13.59
CA GLY A 12 8.27 16.12 -13.20
C GLY A 12 8.99 15.14 -12.27
N GLU A 13 10.31 15.22 -12.15
CA GLU A 13 11.10 14.21 -11.42
C GLU A 13 11.38 14.52 -9.95
N GLN A 14 11.20 15.76 -9.50
CA GLN A 14 11.67 16.16 -8.16
C GLN A 14 10.73 15.84 -6.99
N LEU A 15 9.46 15.54 -7.20
CA LEU A 15 8.51 15.35 -6.10
C LEU A 15 8.33 13.89 -5.64
N VAL A 16 8.70 12.93 -6.47
CA VAL A 16 8.65 11.49 -6.11
C VAL A 16 10.01 10.97 -5.63
N GLU A 17 11.11 11.59 -6.09
CA GLU A 17 12.48 11.20 -5.69
C GLU A 17 12.82 11.48 -4.22
N ALA A 18 12.17 12.45 -3.58
CA ALA A 18 12.51 12.84 -2.22
C ALA A 18 12.26 11.76 -1.15
N ASN A 19 11.48 10.72 -1.42
CA ASN A 19 11.15 9.68 -0.44
C ASN A 19 11.62 8.25 -0.79
N LEU A 20 12.06 8.00 -2.02
CA LEU A 20 12.55 6.67 -2.43
C LEU A 20 14.07 6.59 -2.62
N LEU A 21 14.78 7.74 -2.75
CA LEU A 21 16.22 7.80 -3.02
C LEU A 21 17.08 8.26 -1.83
N ALA A 22 16.62 8.20 -0.60
CA ALA A 22 17.52 8.39 0.55
C ALA A 22 18.48 7.21 0.74
N LYS A 23 19.13 6.69 -0.33
CA LYS A 23 20.19 5.69 -0.23
C LYS A 23 21.17 5.76 -1.40
N SER A 24 21.95 6.85 -1.49
CA SER A 24 23.29 6.76 -2.07
C SER A 24 24.31 6.48 -0.97
N PRO A 25 25.36 5.67 -1.20
CA PRO A 25 26.34 5.30 -0.17
C PRO A 25 27.33 6.45 0.03
N GLY A 26 27.17 7.19 1.10
CA GLY A 26 28.17 8.22 1.44
C GLY A 26 27.64 9.29 2.39
N GLN A 27 27.61 8.98 3.64
CA GLN A 27 27.43 9.72 4.89
C GLN A 27 26.15 9.29 5.64
N PRO A 28 26.28 8.81 6.90
CA PRO A 28 25.11 8.57 7.72
C PRO A 28 24.51 9.94 8.10
N PRO A 29 23.19 10.14 7.90
CA PRO A 29 22.53 11.27 8.52
C PRO A 29 22.59 11.07 10.03
N SER A 30 22.98 12.11 10.74
CA SER A 30 22.89 12.20 12.20
C SER A 30 21.48 11.79 12.64
N LEU A 31 21.42 10.80 13.53
CA LEU A 31 20.19 10.35 14.17
C LEU A 31 19.51 11.54 14.84
N PRO A 32 18.20 11.77 14.64
CA PRO A 32 17.45 12.60 15.54
C PRO A 32 17.48 11.93 16.92
N ASN A 33 17.73 12.72 17.95
CA ASN A 33 17.77 12.31 19.35
C ASN A 33 16.56 11.42 19.69
N GLU A 34 16.87 10.28 20.29
CA GLU A 34 15.92 9.32 20.81
C GLU A 34 14.95 10.00 21.77
N THR A 35 13.71 10.16 21.36
CA THR A 35 12.61 10.34 22.29
C THR A 35 12.04 8.94 22.56
N PRO A 36 12.00 8.48 23.82
CA PRO A 36 11.36 7.21 24.15
C PRO A 36 9.91 7.28 23.71
N LEU A 37 9.41 6.18 23.14
CA LEU A 37 7.98 5.98 22.88
C LEU A 37 7.23 6.03 24.21
N THR A 38 6.95 7.23 24.69
CA THR A 38 6.11 7.47 25.85
C THR A 38 4.67 7.18 25.42
N ARG A 39 4.06 6.32 26.20
CA ARG A 39 2.64 5.96 26.25
C ARG A 39 1.77 7.20 26.01
N ALA A 40 0.82 7.03 25.09
CA ALA A 40 -0.19 7.99 24.66
C ALA A 40 -0.61 9.01 25.72
N ASP A 41 -0.20 10.26 25.46
CA ASP A 41 -0.92 11.42 25.98
C ASP A 41 -1.60 12.10 24.79
N SER A 42 -2.94 12.18 24.94
CA SER A 42 -3.89 13.06 24.24
C SER A 42 -3.57 13.48 22.79
N ARG A 43 -3.99 12.64 21.85
CA ARG A 43 -4.74 12.93 20.63
C ARG A 43 -4.49 14.28 19.93
N SER A 44 -3.35 14.48 19.36
CA SER A 44 -3.30 15.02 18.01
C SER A 44 -3.52 13.82 17.09
N GLN A 45 -4.71 13.71 16.48
CA GLN A 45 -4.96 12.72 15.43
C GLN A 45 -4.00 13.06 14.30
N VAL A 46 -2.88 12.34 14.22
CA VAL A 46 -1.99 12.42 13.07
C VAL A 46 -2.78 11.83 11.92
N SER A 47 -3.42 12.67 11.15
CA SER A 47 -4.12 12.27 9.94
C SER A 47 -3.08 11.85 8.90
N GLY A 48 -3.32 10.75 8.22
CA GLY A 48 -2.50 10.33 7.09
C GLY A 48 -2.56 11.35 5.95
N PRO A 49 -1.78 11.17 4.85
CA PRO A 49 -1.76 12.10 3.74
C PRO A 49 -3.05 12.03 2.91
N THR A 50 -3.32 13.11 2.19
CA THR A 50 -4.18 13.07 1.01
C THR A 50 -3.37 12.52 -0.15
N LEU A 51 -3.93 11.56 -0.90
CA LEU A 51 -3.34 11.03 -2.12
C LEU A 51 -4.21 11.43 -3.31
N ALA A 52 -3.63 12.09 -4.32
CA ALA A 52 -4.35 12.48 -5.52
C ALA A 52 -3.69 11.92 -6.78
N PHE A 53 -4.52 11.40 -7.65
CA PHE A 53 -4.20 10.98 -9.00
C PHE A 53 -4.85 11.99 -9.97
N ALA A 54 -4.08 12.58 -10.85
CA ALA A 54 -4.56 13.54 -11.85
C ALA A 54 -4.06 13.14 -13.24
N GLU A 55 -5.00 12.73 -14.08
CA GLU A 55 -4.77 12.35 -15.49
C GLU A 55 -3.69 11.27 -15.66
N VAL A 56 -3.59 10.32 -14.73
CA VAL A 56 -2.54 9.29 -14.75
C VAL A 56 -2.77 8.35 -15.92
N CYS A 57 -1.77 8.28 -16.82
CA CYS A 57 -1.72 7.39 -17.97
C CYS A 57 -0.51 6.48 -17.87
N LEU A 58 -0.69 5.19 -18.20
CA LEU A 58 0.37 4.20 -18.25
C LEU A 58 0.21 3.32 -19.49
N THR A 59 1.24 3.26 -20.31
CA THR A 59 1.31 2.40 -21.49
C THR A 59 2.54 1.52 -21.40
N LEU A 60 2.36 0.21 -21.57
CA LEU A 60 3.43 -0.77 -21.62
C LEU A 60 3.52 -1.37 -23.03
N GLY A 61 4.58 -1.04 -23.74
CA GLY A 61 4.71 -1.36 -25.18
C GLY A 61 3.59 -0.69 -26.00
N ARG A 62 2.67 -1.50 -26.53
CA ARG A 62 1.51 -1.01 -27.31
C ARG A 62 0.20 -1.08 -26.53
N THR A 63 0.24 -1.48 -25.26
CA THR A 63 -0.97 -1.71 -24.47
C THR A 63 -1.16 -0.59 -23.46
N THR A 64 -2.29 0.11 -23.55
CA THR A 64 -2.69 1.08 -22.54
C THR A 64 -3.24 0.34 -21.32
N ILE A 65 -2.57 0.53 -20.19
CA ILE A 65 -2.91 -0.07 -18.89
C ILE A 65 -3.79 0.88 -18.07
N LEU A 66 -3.41 2.17 -18.04
CA LEU A 66 -4.17 3.24 -17.39
C LEU A 66 -4.40 4.35 -18.39
N ASP A 67 -5.60 4.89 -18.42
CA ASP A 67 -6.04 5.89 -19.38
C ASP A 67 -6.80 7.00 -18.64
N ASN A 68 -6.11 8.11 -18.41
CA ASN A 68 -6.64 9.31 -17.76
C ASN A 68 -7.31 9.03 -16.40
N VAL A 69 -6.58 8.37 -15.51
CA VAL A 69 -7.06 8.01 -14.17
C VAL A 69 -6.95 9.22 -13.25
N SER A 70 -8.11 9.69 -12.73
CA SER A 70 -8.18 10.82 -11.83
C SER A 70 -9.14 10.52 -10.68
N PHE A 71 -8.66 10.55 -9.44
CA PHE A 71 -9.45 10.46 -8.21
C PHE A 71 -8.60 10.87 -7.00
N GLN A 72 -9.24 10.99 -5.84
CA GLN A 72 -8.56 11.42 -4.61
C GLN A 72 -8.92 10.52 -3.43
N VAL A 73 -7.90 10.15 -2.64
CA VAL A 73 -8.05 9.45 -1.37
C VAL A 73 -7.97 10.48 -0.25
N GLN A 74 -9.01 10.53 0.57
CA GLN A 74 -9.08 11.46 1.69
C GLN A 74 -8.21 11.00 2.86
N PRO A 75 -7.62 11.93 3.63
CA PRO A 75 -6.77 11.58 4.77
C PRO A 75 -7.56 10.82 5.85
N GLY A 76 -6.93 9.81 6.45
CA GLY A 76 -7.52 9.03 7.54
C GLY A 76 -8.71 8.16 7.15
N THR A 77 -8.94 7.92 5.85
CA THR A 77 -10.03 7.07 5.34
C THR A 77 -9.55 5.76 4.78
N VAL A 78 -10.44 4.79 4.72
CA VAL A 78 -10.26 3.52 4.00
C VAL A 78 -10.88 3.66 2.63
N HIS A 79 -10.05 3.78 1.60
CA HIS A 79 -10.46 3.92 0.22
C HIS A 79 -10.24 2.62 -0.54
N ALA A 80 -11.32 1.98 -0.97
CA ALA A 80 -11.23 0.74 -1.74
C ALA A 80 -11.12 1.01 -3.25
N LEU A 81 -10.27 0.24 -3.92
CA LEU A 81 -10.12 0.23 -5.38
C LEU A 81 -10.60 -1.12 -5.90
N VAL A 82 -11.71 -1.12 -6.63
CA VAL A 82 -12.35 -2.32 -7.16
C VAL A 82 -12.33 -2.35 -8.69
N GLY A 83 -12.42 -3.54 -9.28
CA GLY A 83 -12.48 -3.69 -10.74
C GLY A 83 -11.99 -5.05 -11.22
N PRO A 84 -12.11 -5.34 -12.52
CA PRO A 84 -11.75 -6.64 -13.09
C PRO A 84 -10.23 -6.89 -13.03
N ASN A 85 -9.85 -8.16 -13.15
CA ASN A 85 -8.46 -8.54 -13.36
C ASN A 85 -7.98 -7.93 -14.69
N GLY A 86 -6.76 -7.37 -14.67
CA GLY A 86 -6.24 -6.62 -15.82
C GLY A 86 -6.82 -5.20 -15.97
N GLY A 87 -7.68 -4.73 -15.06
CA GLY A 87 -8.23 -3.37 -15.04
C GLY A 87 -7.24 -2.28 -14.62
N GLY A 88 -5.98 -2.62 -14.30
CA GLY A 88 -4.91 -1.66 -14.00
C GLY A 88 -4.69 -1.38 -12.51
N LYS A 89 -5.42 -2.01 -11.59
CA LYS A 89 -5.35 -1.74 -10.13
C LYS A 89 -3.94 -1.88 -9.55
N SER A 90 -3.31 -3.05 -9.69
CA SER A 90 -1.94 -3.29 -9.18
C SER A 90 -0.90 -2.46 -9.94
N SER A 91 -1.14 -2.13 -11.23
CA SER A 91 -0.27 -1.22 -11.98
C SER A 91 -0.36 0.20 -11.44
N LEU A 92 -1.55 0.66 -11.04
CA LEU A 92 -1.72 1.96 -10.39
C LEU A 92 -0.99 2.03 -9.05
N ILE A 93 -1.03 0.97 -8.23
CA ILE A 93 -0.24 0.89 -6.99
C ILE A 93 1.26 0.92 -7.30
N LYS A 94 1.74 0.15 -8.28
CA LYS A 94 3.16 0.16 -8.68
C LYS A 94 3.59 1.52 -9.18
N THR A 95 2.72 2.25 -9.87
CA THR A 95 2.95 3.64 -10.29
C THR A 95 3.06 4.56 -9.07
N LEU A 96 2.15 4.45 -8.12
CA LEU A 96 2.21 5.19 -6.85
C LEU A 96 3.51 4.93 -6.08
N LEU A 97 4.00 3.70 -6.10
CA LEU A 97 5.25 3.30 -5.43
C LEU A 97 6.51 3.65 -6.26
N GLY A 98 6.38 4.38 -7.37
CA GLY A 98 7.50 4.77 -8.23
C GLY A 98 8.14 3.61 -9.00
N GLN A 99 7.46 2.46 -9.11
CA GLN A 99 7.97 1.26 -9.78
C GLN A 99 7.64 1.20 -11.27
N MET A 100 6.78 2.11 -11.75
CA MET A 100 6.37 2.19 -13.15
C MET A 100 6.37 3.63 -13.65
N PRO A 101 6.90 3.88 -14.88
CA PRO A 101 6.81 5.19 -15.50
C PRO A 101 5.35 5.51 -15.82
N HIS A 102 4.98 6.77 -15.74
CA HIS A 102 3.62 7.24 -16.03
C HIS A 102 3.63 8.66 -16.58
N GLN A 103 2.53 9.07 -17.16
CA GLN A 103 2.19 10.45 -17.49
C GLN A 103 1.09 10.93 -16.52
N GLY A 104 0.90 12.24 -16.42
CA GLY A 104 0.00 12.83 -15.43
C GLY A 104 0.69 13.08 -14.09
N GLN A 105 -0.08 13.38 -13.06
CA GLN A 105 0.45 13.77 -11.76
C GLN A 105 -0.04 12.83 -10.65
N LEU A 106 0.90 12.45 -9.78
CA LEU A 106 0.65 11.79 -8.51
C LEU A 106 1.14 12.70 -7.39
N SER A 107 0.28 13.01 -6.43
CA SER A 107 0.67 13.86 -5.32
C SER A 107 0.27 13.25 -3.98
N LEU A 108 1.18 13.35 -3.02
CA LEU A 108 0.98 13.02 -1.62
C LEU A 108 1.09 14.31 -0.81
N GLN A 109 -0.02 14.74 -0.21
CA GLN A 109 -0.05 15.93 0.62
C GLN A 109 -0.11 15.49 2.10
N TRP A 110 1.02 15.62 2.77
CA TRP A 110 1.14 15.28 4.18
C TRP A 110 0.65 16.45 5.05
N PRO A 111 -0.05 16.19 6.17
CA PRO A 111 -0.50 17.24 7.07
C PRO A 111 0.64 17.94 7.84
N GLY A 112 1.85 17.41 7.72
CA GLY A 112 3.09 17.91 8.34
C GLY A 112 4.30 17.35 7.58
N GLU A 113 5.33 16.94 8.32
CA GLU A 113 6.49 16.29 7.71
C GLU A 113 6.10 14.99 6.99
N PRO A 114 6.78 14.65 5.86
CA PRO A 114 6.52 13.42 5.14
C PRO A 114 6.66 12.18 6.03
N GLY A 115 5.62 11.36 6.04
CA GLY A 115 5.55 10.15 6.84
C GLY A 115 5.95 8.89 6.09
N THR A 116 5.62 7.75 6.66
CA THR A 116 5.96 6.42 6.12
C THR A 116 4.81 5.83 5.33
N ILE A 117 5.14 5.22 4.19
CA ILE A 117 4.24 4.42 3.38
C ILE A 117 4.50 2.94 3.67
N GLY A 118 3.49 2.24 4.19
CA GLY A 118 3.49 0.78 4.29
C GLY A 118 2.88 0.16 3.05
N TYR A 119 3.48 -0.91 2.54
CA TYR A 119 2.94 -1.67 1.42
C TYR A 119 2.83 -3.14 1.76
N VAL A 120 1.64 -3.70 1.54
CA VAL A 120 1.35 -5.13 1.69
C VAL A 120 0.98 -5.67 0.31
N PRO A 121 1.83 -6.49 -0.32
CA PRO A 121 1.56 -7.10 -1.61
C PRO A 121 0.53 -8.23 -1.48
N GLN A 122 -0.10 -8.59 -2.60
CA GLN A 122 -1.08 -9.67 -2.70
C GLN A 122 -0.54 -11.01 -2.20
N ALA A 123 0.67 -11.36 -2.62
CA ALA A 123 1.36 -12.55 -2.17
C ALA A 123 2.86 -12.42 -2.40
N LEU A 124 3.64 -13.11 -1.59
CA LEU A 124 5.03 -13.42 -1.86
C LEU A 124 5.18 -14.94 -1.93
N GLU A 125 5.76 -15.41 -3.02
CA GLU A 125 6.12 -16.82 -3.14
C GLU A 125 7.42 -17.07 -2.38
N PHE A 126 7.40 -18.08 -1.53
CA PHE A 126 8.57 -18.54 -0.80
C PHE A 126 8.90 -19.95 -1.23
N ASP A 127 10.14 -20.16 -1.69
CA ASP A 127 10.65 -21.49 -1.90
C ASP A 127 10.60 -22.26 -0.57
N ARG A 128 9.97 -23.45 -0.58
CA ARG A 128 9.87 -24.32 0.60
C ARG A 128 11.23 -24.78 1.10
N GLY A 129 12.22 -24.83 0.23
CA GLY A 129 13.61 -25.17 0.55
C GLY A 129 14.38 -24.04 1.24
N LEU A 130 13.92 -22.79 1.14
CA LEU A 130 14.60 -21.65 1.75
C LEU A 130 14.51 -21.72 3.28
N PRO A 131 15.64 -21.79 4.01
CA PRO A 131 15.66 -21.90 5.48
C PRO A 131 15.41 -20.55 6.17
N MET A 132 14.52 -19.70 5.64
CA MET A 132 14.16 -18.39 6.18
C MET A 132 13.01 -18.53 7.17
N THR A 133 13.22 -18.16 8.42
CA THR A 133 12.18 -18.10 9.45
C THR A 133 11.36 -16.78 9.33
N VAL A 134 10.23 -16.71 10.07
CA VAL A 134 9.46 -15.45 10.17
C VAL A 134 10.33 -14.32 10.73
N ASP A 135 11.13 -14.57 11.77
CA ASP A 135 12.05 -13.57 12.32
C ASP A 135 13.10 -13.12 11.29
N ASP A 136 13.65 -14.05 10.50
CA ASP A 136 14.64 -13.72 9.44
C ASP A 136 14.01 -12.87 8.35
N PHE A 137 12.77 -13.20 7.95
CA PHE A 137 12.01 -12.41 6.98
C PHE A 137 11.74 -11.00 7.51
N MET A 138 11.20 -10.88 8.72
CA MET A 138 10.93 -9.58 9.34
C MET A 138 12.22 -8.76 9.51
N ALA A 139 13.33 -9.40 9.90
CA ALA A 139 14.62 -8.75 9.98
C ALA A 139 15.09 -8.24 8.61
N ALA A 140 14.96 -9.06 7.55
CA ALA A 140 15.36 -8.66 6.19
C ALA A 140 14.55 -7.49 5.65
N MET A 141 13.24 -7.43 5.98
CA MET A 141 12.33 -6.39 5.49
C MET A 141 12.37 -5.09 6.32
N CYS A 142 12.58 -5.19 7.64
CA CYS A 142 12.41 -4.05 8.54
C CYS A 142 13.72 -3.39 8.96
N GLN A 143 14.88 -4.08 8.90
CA GLN A 143 16.16 -3.54 9.35
C GLN A 143 17.17 -3.40 8.21
N ARG A 144 18.11 -2.45 8.34
CA ARG A 144 19.23 -2.29 7.40
C ARG A 144 20.37 -3.27 7.64
N ARG A 145 20.43 -3.84 8.85
CA ARG A 145 21.45 -4.83 9.22
C ARG A 145 21.14 -6.15 8.52
N PRO A 146 22.15 -6.87 8.00
CA PRO A 146 21.96 -8.19 7.38
C PRO A 146 21.22 -9.16 8.31
N ALA A 147 20.24 -9.89 7.80
CA ALA A 147 19.37 -10.78 8.59
C ALA A 147 20.15 -11.93 9.26
N PHE A 148 21.26 -12.43 8.64
CA PHE A 148 22.11 -13.48 9.22
C PHE A 148 22.81 -13.07 10.53
N LEU A 149 22.89 -11.77 10.84
CA LEU A 149 23.37 -11.26 12.14
C LEU A 149 22.26 -11.22 13.21
N GLY A 150 21.10 -11.77 12.89
CA GLY A 150 19.95 -11.83 13.75
C GLY A 150 19.17 -10.50 13.84
N LEU A 151 18.09 -10.53 14.59
CA LEU A 151 17.22 -9.39 14.80
C LEU A 151 17.86 -8.36 15.73
N SER A 152 17.90 -7.11 15.30
CA SER A 152 18.38 -5.99 16.11
C SER A 152 17.46 -5.75 17.30
N LYS A 153 18.04 -5.44 18.49
CA LYS A 153 17.26 -5.10 19.68
C LYS A 153 16.32 -3.91 19.46
N HIS A 154 16.70 -2.97 18.61
CA HIS A 154 15.90 -1.80 18.24
C HIS A 154 14.58 -2.21 17.56
N TYR A 155 14.60 -3.20 16.68
CA TYR A 155 13.40 -3.64 15.96
C TYR A 155 12.66 -4.80 16.64
N ALA A 156 13.28 -5.47 17.60
CA ALA A 156 12.74 -6.67 18.25
C ALA A 156 11.37 -6.43 18.90
N GLY A 157 11.20 -5.29 19.55
CA GLY A 157 9.93 -4.87 20.18
C GLY A 157 8.86 -4.65 19.12
N ALA A 158 9.11 -3.76 18.16
CA ALA A 158 8.15 -3.42 17.09
C ALA A 158 7.73 -4.65 16.26
N ILE A 159 8.68 -5.54 15.94
CA ILE A 159 8.40 -6.80 15.23
C ILE A 159 7.56 -7.73 16.11
N GLY A 160 7.87 -7.83 17.41
CA GLY A 160 7.10 -8.61 18.36
C GLY A 160 5.64 -8.15 18.42
N GLU A 161 5.43 -6.86 18.62
CA GLU A 161 4.10 -6.24 18.67
C GLU A 161 3.33 -6.41 17.35
N ALA A 162 3.99 -6.20 16.21
CA ALA A 162 3.34 -6.37 14.90
C ALA A 162 2.91 -7.82 14.66
N LEU A 163 3.75 -8.80 14.99
CA LEU A 163 3.41 -10.23 14.90
C LEU A 163 2.32 -10.65 15.88
N GLU A 164 2.29 -10.07 17.08
CA GLU A 164 1.22 -10.30 18.05
C GLU A 164 -0.13 -9.79 17.53
N ARG A 165 -0.16 -8.57 16.96
CA ARG A 165 -1.38 -7.98 16.39
C ARG A 165 -2.02 -8.84 15.30
N VAL A 166 -1.21 -9.58 14.54
CA VAL A 166 -1.69 -10.51 13.49
C VAL A 166 -1.80 -11.96 13.97
N GLY A 167 -1.56 -12.26 15.26
CA GLY A 167 -1.64 -13.60 15.84
C GLY A 167 -0.56 -14.56 15.33
N MET A 168 0.65 -14.05 15.08
CA MET A 168 1.78 -14.83 14.55
C MET A 168 2.98 -14.92 15.51
N GLN A 169 2.82 -14.46 16.76
CA GLN A 169 3.89 -14.41 17.74
C GLN A 169 4.52 -15.79 18.03
N ASP A 170 3.72 -16.82 18.17
CA ASP A 170 4.19 -18.18 18.47
C ASP A 170 4.87 -18.86 17.28
N LYS A 171 4.79 -18.25 16.08
CA LYS A 171 5.33 -18.82 14.82
C LYS A 171 6.60 -18.15 14.35
N ARG A 172 7.21 -17.28 15.15
CA ARG A 172 8.41 -16.51 14.80
C ARG A 172 9.58 -17.36 14.30
N LYS A 173 9.76 -18.55 14.88
CA LYS A 173 10.83 -19.49 14.52
C LYS A 173 10.43 -20.48 13.41
N ARG A 174 9.19 -20.43 12.92
CA ARG A 174 8.77 -21.26 11.80
C ARG A 174 9.34 -20.74 10.49
N ARG A 175 9.64 -21.64 9.56
CA ARG A 175 10.08 -21.29 8.21
C ARG A 175 8.91 -20.67 7.43
N MET A 176 9.17 -19.61 6.68
CA MET A 176 8.16 -18.96 5.82
C MET A 176 7.52 -19.94 4.82
N GLY A 177 8.32 -20.84 4.23
CA GLY A 177 7.83 -21.88 3.31
C GLY A 177 6.94 -22.95 3.97
N ALA A 178 6.99 -23.11 5.31
CA ALA A 178 6.18 -24.06 6.07
C ALA A 178 4.85 -23.45 6.60
N LEU A 179 4.63 -22.16 6.40
CA LEU A 179 3.40 -21.49 6.76
C LEU A 179 2.29 -21.76 5.73
N SER A 180 1.04 -21.77 6.18
CA SER A 180 -0.13 -21.72 5.29
C SER A 180 -0.17 -20.38 4.51
N GLY A 181 -0.97 -20.29 3.46
CA GLY A 181 -1.19 -19.05 2.72
C GLY A 181 -1.65 -17.91 3.63
N GLY A 182 -2.66 -18.16 4.46
CA GLY A 182 -3.19 -17.16 5.40
C GLY A 182 -2.20 -16.77 6.49
N GLU A 183 -1.37 -17.71 6.98
CA GLU A 183 -0.30 -17.40 7.92
C GLU A 183 0.77 -16.49 7.29
N ARG A 184 1.17 -16.78 6.04
CA ARG A 184 2.09 -15.91 5.30
C ARG A 184 1.52 -14.52 5.10
N GLN A 185 0.25 -14.43 4.71
CA GLN A 185 -0.43 -13.14 4.51
C GLN A 185 -0.47 -12.32 5.79
N ARG A 186 -0.71 -12.95 6.95
CA ARG A 186 -0.65 -12.28 8.25
C ARG A 186 0.76 -11.76 8.57
N VAL A 187 1.81 -12.49 8.21
CA VAL A 187 3.19 -11.99 8.36
C VAL A 187 3.46 -10.81 7.44
N LEU A 188 2.96 -10.81 6.20
CA LEU A 188 3.06 -9.68 5.29
C LEU A 188 2.32 -8.45 5.82
N LEU A 189 1.14 -8.63 6.42
CA LEU A 189 0.44 -7.55 7.11
C LEU A 189 1.29 -6.96 8.25
N ALA A 190 1.89 -7.82 9.10
CA ALA A 190 2.78 -7.36 10.17
C ALA A 190 3.98 -6.55 9.64
N GLN A 191 4.59 -7.00 8.54
CA GLN A 191 5.71 -6.31 7.90
C GLN A 191 5.31 -4.92 7.39
N GLY A 192 4.12 -4.76 6.79
CA GLY A 192 3.60 -3.50 6.31
C GLY A 192 3.36 -2.45 7.41
N LEU A 193 3.34 -2.87 8.68
CA LEU A 193 3.19 -1.99 9.84
C LEU A 193 4.52 -1.45 10.40
N ILE A 194 5.64 -1.82 9.81
CA ILE A 194 6.96 -1.44 10.33
C ILE A 194 7.80 -0.76 9.22
N PRO A 195 8.26 0.48 9.45
CA PRO A 195 7.92 1.38 10.56
C PRO A 195 6.45 1.78 10.51
N ALA A 196 5.88 2.27 11.61
CA ALA A 196 4.47 2.65 11.71
C ALA A 196 4.05 3.57 10.55
N PRO A 197 3.16 3.11 9.62
CA PRO A 197 2.81 3.87 8.44
C PRO A 197 1.75 4.92 8.73
N GLN A 198 1.75 5.99 7.95
CA GLN A 198 0.67 6.98 7.89
C GLN A 198 -0.16 6.84 6.62
N LEU A 199 0.41 6.22 5.59
CA LEU A 199 -0.30 5.71 4.42
C LEU A 199 -0.05 4.21 4.31
N LEU A 200 -1.11 3.42 4.21
CA LEU A 200 -1.04 1.98 4.02
C LEU A 200 -1.65 1.60 2.67
N VAL A 201 -0.87 0.92 1.86
CA VAL A 201 -1.30 0.43 0.54
C VAL A 201 -1.40 -1.10 0.61
N LEU A 202 -2.60 -1.62 0.36
CA LEU A 202 -2.92 -3.04 0.49
C LEU A 202 -3.37 -3.60 -0.87
N ASP A 203 -2.65 -4.58 -1.38
CA ASP A 203 -2.99 -5.26 -2.64
C ASP A 203 -3.58 -6.64 -2.35
N GLU A 204 -4.92 -6.76 -2.39
CA GLU A 204 -5.72 -7.97 -2.14
C GLU A 204 -5.33 -8.74 -0.84
N PRO A 205 -5.27 -8.06 0.31
CA PRO A 205 -4.74 -8.65 1.54
C PRO A 205 -5.59 -9.79 2.10
N MET A 206 -6.85 -9.91 1.67
CA MET A 206 -7.78 -10.92 2.19
C MET A 206 -7.78 -12.22 1.37
N SER A 207 -7.20 -12.22 0.16
CA SER A 207 -7.31 -13.30 -0.82
C SER A 207 -6.85 -14.68 -0.32
N ALA A 208 -5.90 -14.72 0.63
CA ALA A 208 -5.35 -15.95 1.19
C ALA A 208 -5.74 -16.18 2.67
N LEU A 209 -6.50 -15.27 3.29
CA LEU A 209 -6.85 -15.35 4.71
C LEU A 209 -7.97 -16.38 4.94
N ASP A 210 -7.83 -17.13 6.02
CA ASP A 210 -8.91 -17.92 6.61
C ASP A 210 -9.86 -16.99 7.39
N GLU A 211 -10.98 -17.52 7.84
CA GLU A 211 -12.00 -16.77 8.60
C GLU A 211 -11.42 -16.06 9.84
N ALA A 212 -10.47 -16.71 10.52
CA ALA A 212 -9.80 -16.11 11.67
C ALA A 212 -8.89 -14.93 11.23
N GLY A 213 -8.18 -15.10 10.12
CA GLY A 213 -7.36 -14.06 9.51
C GLY A 213 -8.17 -12.85 9.03
N ILE A 214 -9.35 -13.08 8.43
CA ILE A 214 -10.28 -12.03 8.03
C ILE A 214 -10.70 -11.20 9.24
N ARG A 215 -11.10 -11.83 10.35
CA ARG A 215 -11.46 -11.12 11.59
C ARG A 215 -10.30 -10.30 12.15
N VAL A 216 -9.08 -10.81 12.06
CA VAL A 216 -7.87 -10.04 12.44
C VAL A 216 -7.68 -8.84 11.56
N PHE A 217 -7.81 -9.00 10.24
CA PHE A 217 -7.67 -7.91 9.25
C PHE A 217 -8.72 -6.81 9.48
N GLU A 218 -9.99 -7.18 9.65
CA GLU A 218 -11.09 -6.23 9.90
C GLU A 218 -10.84 -5.39 11.16
N ARG A 219 -10.38 -6.02 12.25
CA ARG A 219 -9.99 -5.31 13.46
C ARG A 219 -8.84 -4.34 13.21
N LEU A 220 -7.78 -4.79 12.53
CA LEU A 220 -6.65 -3.94 12.18
C LEU A 220 -7.08 -2.73 11.32
N LEU A 221 -7.96 -2.95 10.36
CA LEU A 221 -8.48 -1.88 9.51
C LEU A 221 -9.25 -0.84 10.32
N GLY A 222 -10.03 -1.28 11.31
CA GLY A 222 -10.71 -0.41 12.27
C GLY A 222 -9.73 0.39 13.14
N ASP A 223 -8.67 -0.28 13.63
CA ASP A 223 -7.62 0.37 14.42
C ASP A 223 -6.87 1.44 13.60
N TRP A 224 -6.53 1.14 12.33
CA TRP A 224 -5.84 2.08 11.44
C TRP A 224 -6.70 3.31 11.15
N ARG A 225 -7.99 3.08 10.85
CA ARG A 225 -8.96 4.18 10.68
C ARG A 225 -9.05 5.05 11.94
N ALA A 226 -9.17 4.44 13.13
CA ALA A 226 -9.23 5.15 14.40
C ALA A 226 -7.94 5.93 14.70
N ALA A 227 -6.80 5.44 14.23
CA ALA A 227 -5.50 6.11 14.32
C ALA A 227 -5.30 7.21 13.25
N GLY A 228 -6.26 7.44 12.37
CA GLY A 228 -6.17 8.44 11.30
C GLY A 228 -5.20 8.07 10.17
N ILE A 229 -4.88 6.79 10.01
CA ILE A 229 -4.03 6.29 8.91
C ILE A 229 -4.85 6.28 7.62
N THR A 230 -4.30 6.81 6.54
CA THR A 230 -4.91 6.70 5.21
C THR A 230 -4.65 5.31 4.64
N VAL A 231 -5.70 4.64 4.17
CA VAL A 231 -5.60 3.29 3.60
C VAL A 231 -6.11 3.28 2.16
N LEU A 232 -5.25 2.87 1.21
CA LEU A 232 -5.64 2.53 -0.15
C LEU A 232 -5.66 1.01 -0.27
N TRP A 233 -6.83 0.43 -0.53
CA TRP A 233 -7.09 -1.00 -0.43
C TRP A 233 -7.65 -1.57 -1.73
N ILE A 234 -6.90 -2.41 -2.44
CA ILE A 234 -7.44 -3.21 -3.55
C ILE A 234 -8.11 -4.44 -2.99
N GLU A 235 -9.37 -4.70 -3.41
CA GLU A 235 -10.09 -5.88 -2.99
C GLU A 235 -11.10 -6.34 -4.06
N HIS A 236 -11.41 -7.63 -4.04
CA HIS A 236 -12.40 -8.27 -4.91
C HIS A 236 -13.67 -8.67 -4.18
N ASP A 237 -13.63 -8.82 -2.86
CA ASP A 237 -14.78 -9.07 -2.02
C ASP A 237 -15.59 -7.78 -1.84
N LEU A 238 -16.61 -7.63 -2.70
CA LEU A 238 -17.47 -6.43 -2.70
C LEU A 238 -18.33 -6.32 -1.43
N GLU A 239 -18.61 -7.43 -0.74
CA GLU A 239 -19.32 -7.42 0.52
C GLU A 239 -18.44 -6.82 1.62
N ALA A 240 -17.20 -7.29 1.73
CA ALA A 240 -16.22 -6.70 2.65
C ALA A 240 -15.96 -5.22 2.35
N VAL A 241 -15.82 -4.84 1.07
CA VAL A 241 -15.67 -3.45 0.64
C VAL A 241 -16.87 -2.61 1.07
N GLY A 242 -18.10 -3.11 0.83
CA GLY A 242 -19.34 -2.41 1.20
C GLY A 242 -19.46 -2.13 2.69
N ARG A 243 -18.87 -3.00 3.53
CA ARG A 243 -18.94 -2.94 4.99
C ARG A 243 -17.80 -2.12 5.61
N LEU A 244 -16.61 -2.15 5.00
CA LEU A 244 -15.39 -1.67 5.64
C LEU A 244 -14.83 -0.39 5.03
N ALA A 245 -15.11 -0.10 3.76
CA ALA A 245 -14.58 1.09 3.09
C ALA A 245 -15.41 2.34 3.38
N ASP A 246 -14.76 3.51 3.38
CA ASP A 246 -15.41 4.81 3.45
C ASP A 246 -15.74 5.31 2.04
N ARG A 247 -14.92 4.94 1.05
CA ARG A 247 -15.07 5.33 -0.34
C ARG A 247 -14.61 4.22 -1.27
N VAL A 248 -15.19 4.15 -2.47
CA VAL A 248 -14.91 3.11 -3.46
C VAL A 248 -14.71 3.75 -4.82
N THR A 249 -13.55 3.46 -5.44
CA THR A 249 -13.27 3.79 -6.83
C THR A 249 -13.34 2.53 -7.69
N GLY A 250 -14.17 2.54 -8.73
CA GLY A 250 -14.25 1.48 -9.74
C GLY A 250 -13.28 1.77 -10.88
N LEU A 251 -12.28 0.90 -11.06
CA LEU A 251 -11.23 1.05 -12.06
C LEU A 251 -11.28 -0.08 -13.09
N ASN A 252 -11.42 0.30 -14.37
CA ASN A 252 -11.18 -0.58 -15.51
C ASN A 252 -10.46 0.21 -16.60
N ARG A 253 -9.15 0.32 -16.48
CA ARG A 253 -8.24 1.22 -17.19
C ARG A 253 -8.53 2.69 -16.96
N ARG A 254 -9.77 3.06 -16.77
CA ARG A 254 -10.29 4.39 -16.42
C ARG A 254 -11.08 4.31 -15.12
N VAL A 255 -11.22 5.43 -14.44
CA VAL A 255 -12.18 5.54 -13.34
C VAL A 255 -13.58 5.58 -13.93
N LEU A 256 -14.42 4.62 -13.55
CA LEU A 256 -15.81 4.54 -13.96
C LEU A 256 -16.75 5.18 -12.93
N PHE A 257 -16.37 5.13 -11.66
CA PHE A 257 -17.04 5.81 -10.57
C PHE A 257 -16.10 5.99 -9.39
N ASP A 258 -16.38 6.99 -8.56
CA ASP A 258 -15.74 7.25 -7.29
C ASP A 258 -16.81 7.80 -6.33
N ALA A 259 -17.25 6.99 -5.34
CA ALA A 259 -18.40 7.29 -4.52
C ALA A 259 -18.36 6.57 -3.16
N THR A 260 -19.37 6.82 -2.29
CA THR A 260 -19.55 6.01 -1.08
C THR A 260 -19.91 4.57 -1.45
N PRO A 261 -19.64 3.56 -0.58
CA PRO A 261 -19.96 2.16 -0.88
C PRO A 261 -21.39 1.93 -1.34
N GLN A 262 -22.37 2.58 -0.69
CA GLN A 262 -23.79 2.43 -1.01
C GLN A 262 -24.13 2.93 -2.42
N GLN A 263 -23.43 3.97 -2.88
CA GLN A 263 -23.61 4.53 -4.22
C GLN A 263 -22.77 3.78 -5.27
N ALA A 264 -21.59 3.31 -4.89
CA ALA A 264 -20.63 2.67 -5.78
C ALA A 264 -21.03 1.25 -6.16
N LEU A 265 -21.52 0.45 -5.19
CA LEU A 265 -21.76 -0.97 -5.33
C LEU A 265 -23.18 -1.31 -5.78
N THR A 266 -23.78 -0.47 -6.64
CA THR A 266 -25.08 -0.77 -7.24
C THR A 266 -24.93 -1.81 -8.38
N PRO A 267 -25.95 -2.64 -8.63
CA PRO A 267 -25.90 -3.65 -9.70
C PRO A 267 -25.53 -3.08 -11.07
N GLU A 268 -26.04 -1.89 -11.42
CA GLU A 268 -25.79 -1.23 -12.71
C GLU A 268 -24.33 -0.81 -12.86
N ARG A 269 -23.72 -0.24 -11.80
CA ARG A 269 -22.32 0.17 -11.79
C ARG A 269 -21.40 -1.03 -11.82
N LEU A 270 -21.72 -2.09 -11.07
CA LEU A 270 -20.97 -3.33 -11.07
C LEU A 270 -21.04 -4.02 -12.44
N LEU A 271 -22.20 -4.09 -13.07
CA LEU A 271 -22.33 -4.60 -14.44
C LEU A 271 -21.46 -3.80 -15.41
N THR A 272 -21.45 -2.47 -15.29
CA THR A 272 -20.61 -1.61 -16.14
C THR A 272 -19.13 -1.85 -15.89
N LEU A 273 -18.72 -1.98 -14.62
CA LEU A 273 -17.32 -2.18 -14.22
C LEU A 273 -16.76 -3.52 -14.71
N PHE A 274 -17.54 -4.60 -14.60
CA PHE A 274 -17.11 -5.95 -14.94
C PHE A 274 -17.50 -6.38 -16.35
N SER A 275 -18.23 -5.55 -17.11
CA SER A 275 -18.54 -5.86 -18.52
C SER A 275 -17.26 -5.85 -19.37
N THR A 276 -17.05 -6.91 -20.12
CA THR A 276 -15.86 -7.11 -20.99
C THR A 276 -15.95 -6.33 -22.31
N HIS A 277 -17.03 -5.61 -22.57
CA HIS A 277 -17.20 -4.83 -23.81
C HIS A 277 -16.70 -3.39 -23.58
N PRO A 278 -15.60 -2.98 -24.23
CA PRO A 278 -15.36 -1.55 -24.39
C PRO A 278 -16.51 -1.03 -25.29
N ARG A 279 -17.44 -0.27 -24.71
CA ARG A 279 -18.28 0.59 -25.55
C ARG A 279 -17.32 1.54 -26.27
N SER A 280 -17.01 1.26 -27.53
CA SER A 280 -16.46 2.25 -28.43
C SER A 280 -17.47 3.41 -28.43
N ALA A 281 -17.08 4.52 -27.85
CA ALA A 281 -17.78 5.78 -28.08
C ALA A 281 -17.70 6.07 -29.59
N ALA A 282 -18.84 6.04 -30.25
CA ALA A 282 -19.01 6.54 -31.60
C ALA A 282 -18.94 8.07 -31.58
#